data_62a5c2d1c0ddcd6011536bc6d7e93816
#
_entry.id   62a5c2d1c0ddcd6011536bc6d7e93816
#
_cell.length_a   1.000
_cell.length_b   1.000
_cell.length_c   1.000
_cell.angle_alpha   90.00
_cell.angle_beta   90.00
_cell.angle_gamma   90.00
#
_symmetry.space_group_name_H-M   'P 1'
#
loop_
_entity.id
_entity.type
_entity.pdbx_description
1 polymer ?
#
loop_
_entity_poly.entity_id
_entity_poly.type
_entity_poly.pdbx_seq_one_letter_code
_entity_poly.pdbx_strand_id
1 'polypeptide(L)'
;RKYFSPGEKIMKIELAENYGFCFGVKRAIKIAEENQDASTYGPLIHNSKEINRLENDFNVGLTENFKTFKAVDTAIVRTHGIEKDELAQLHKNGVDVIDATCPYVTKPQEICQEMSEAGYDVLIFGDEKHPEIKGVKSYATHGARVVTSVDDLKDMKLKENIALVAQTTRKVEDYMDVANYLIPRYKEVRVFNTICNATFENQDAVKKISSRADI
;
A
#
# COMPACT_ATOMS: atom_id res chain seq x y z
N ARG A 1 47.94 11.45 -13.13
CA ARG A 1 48.02 9.98 -13.17
C ARG A 1 47.95 9.47 -11.74
N LYS A 2 46.81 8.89 -11.29
CA LYS A 2 46.73 8.13 -10.04
C LYS A 2 47.33 6.74 -10.29
N TYR A 3 48.37 6.39 -9.61
CA TYR A 3 48.95 5.04 -9.61
C TYR A 3 48.04 4.17 -8.73
N PHE A 4 47.39 3.17 -9.34
CA PHE A 4 46.73 2.11 -8.60
C PHE A 4 47.77 1.02 -8.28
N SER A 5 47.85 0.62 -7.02
CA SER A 5 48.70 -0.49 -6.59
C SER A 5 48.17 -1.82 -7.14
N PRO A 6 49.04 -2.73 -7.62
CA PRO A 6 48.63 -4.06 -8.05
C PRO A 6 48.09 -4.82 -6.83
N GLY A 7 46.77 -5.10 -6.81
CA GLY A 7 46.12 -5.85 -5.73
C GLY A 7 44.91 -5.19 -5.08
N GLU A 8 44.60 -3.94 -5.40
CA GLU A 8 43.35 -3.33 -4.93
C GLU A 8 42.16 -3.98 -5.66
N LYS A 9 41.30 -4.69 -4.92
CA LYS A 9 40.00 -5.13 -5.42
C LYS A 9 39.13 -3.90 -5.68
N ILE A 10 38.92 -3.56 -6.93
CA ILE A 10 38.02 -2.49 -7.33
C ILE A 10 36.59 -3.00 -7.08
N MET A 11 35.89 -2.41 -6.13
CA MET A 11 34.46 -2.67 -5.93
C MET A 11 33.69 -2.10 -7.12
N LYS A 12 32.97 -2.96 -7.83
CA LYS A 12 32.05 -2.57 -8.89
C LYS A 12 30.67 -2.42 -8.27
N ILE A 13 30.05 -1.24 -8.38
CA ILE A 13 28.68 -0.99 -7.96
C ILE A 13 27.79 -1.11 -9.19
N GLU A 14 26.77 -1.96 -9.10
CA GLU A 14 25.77 -2.12 -10.14
C GLU A 14 24.39 -1.80 -9.56
N LEU A 15 23.62 -0.96 -10.26
CA LEU A 15 22.25 -0.63 -9.89
C LEU A 15 21.28 -1.62 -10.54
N ALA A 16 20.22 -1.99 -9.82
CA ALA A 16 19.12 -2.75 -10.37
C ALA A 16 18.47 -1.98 -11.55
N GLU A 17 17.91 -2.70 -12.52
CA GLU A 17 17.22 -2.12 -13.67
C GLU A 17 16.03 -1.26 -13.21
N ASN A 18 15.28 -1.73 -12.19
CA ASN A 18 14.24 -0.99 -11.50
C ASN A 18 14.68 -0.73 -10.05
N TYR A 19 14.74 0.53 -9.67
CA TYR A 19 15.14 0.97 -8.33
C TYR A 19 14.50 2.31 -7.96
N GLY A 20 14.55 2.64 -6.66
CA GLY A 20 14.05 3.90 -6.12
C GLY A 20 12.53 3.90 -5.91
N PHE A 21 11.96 5.09 -5.81
CA PHE A 21 10.55 5.26 -5.52
C PHE A 21 9.67 4.94 -6.73
N CYS A 22 8.60 4.18 -6.51
CA CYS A 22 7.58 3.90 -7.52
C CYS A 22 6.75 5.16 -7.84
N PHE A 23 5.89 5.07 -8.86
CA PHE A 23 5.00 6.16 -9.27
C PHE A 23 4.15 6.70 -8.10
N GLY A 24 3.49 5.82 -7.33
CA GLY A 24 2.62 6.22 -6.22
C GLY A 24 3.37 6.99 -5.13
N VAL A 25 4.58 6.55 -4.78
CA VAL A 25 5.44 7.23 -3.82
C VAL A 25 5.92 8.58 -4.35
N LYS A 26 6.40 8.64 -5.60
CA LYS A 26 6.83 9.91 -6.24
C LYS A 26 5.69 10.92 -6.28
N ARG A 27 4.46 10.46 -6.62
CA ARG A 27 3.27 11.31 -6.63
C ARG A 27 2.98 11.89 -5.25
N ALA A 28 3.00 11.07 -4.21
CA ALA A 28 2.72 11.51 -2.85
C ALA A 28 3.76 12.50 -2.32
N ILE A 29 5.04 12.25 -2.59
CA ILE A 29 6.13 13.18 -2.26
C ILE A 29 5.90 14.53 -2.94
N LYS A 30 5.60 14.54 -4.24
CA LYS A 30 5.33 15.77 -4.99
C LYS A 30 4.12 16.54 -4.41
N ILE A 31 3.05 15.84 -4.06
CA ILE A 31 1.90 16.46 -3.38
C ILE A 31 2.33 17.13 -2.07
N ALA A 32 3.16 16.47 -1.26
CA ALA A 32 3.64 17.04 -0.01
C ALA A 32 4.53 18.27 -0.25
N GLU A 33 5.45 18.23 -1.23
CA GLU A 33 6.31 19.36 -1.60
C GLU A 33 5.52 20.59 -2.09
N GLU A 34 4.39 20.36 -2.77
CA GLU A 34 3.51 21.41 -3.29
C GLU A 34 2.57 21.99 -2.21
N ASN A 35 2.46 21.34 -1.04
CA ASN A 35 1.59 21.76 0.06
C ASN A 35 2.39 21.96 1.35
N GLN A 36 3.22 23.00 1.34
CA GLN A 36 3.98 23.42 2.52
C GLN A 36 3.04 23.81 3.66
N ASP A 37 3.54 23.70 4.89
CA ASP A 37 2.79 23.94 6.12
C ASP A 37 1.63 22.95 6.39
N ALA A 38 1.41 21.95 5.51
CA ALA A 38 0.48 20.86 5.75
C ALA A 38 1.05 19.83 6.72
N SER A 39 0.18 18.95 7.22
CA SER A 39 0.62 17.78 8.00
C SER A 39 0.11 16.48 7.40
N THR A 40 0.98 15.48 7.32
CA THR A 40 0.58 14.14 6.90
C THR A 40 -0.10 13.41 8.04
N TYR A 41 -1.20 12.72 7.74
CA TYR A 41 -1.83 11.80 8.68
C TYR A 41 -1.17 10.41 8.57
N GLY A 42 -0.31 10.12 9.54
CA GLY A 42 0.62 9.01 9.52
C GLY A 42 1.79 9.21 8.54
N PRO A 43 2.81 8.34 8.58
CA PRO A 43 3.96 8.45 7.70
C PRO A 43 3.53 8.40 6.23
N LEU A 44 3.86 9.44 5.46
CA LEU A 44 3.50 9.54 4.03
C LEU A 44 3.93 8.30 3.24
N ILE A 45 5.13 7.83 3.56
CA ILE A 45 5.77 6.63 3.02
C ILE A 45 6.64 5.96 4.10
N HIS A 46 7.05 4.71 3.91
CA HIS A 46 7.95 4.01 4.82
C HIS A 46 9.43 4.37 4.58
N ASN A 47 9.76 5.67 4.69
CA ASN A 47 11.13 6.15 4.57
C ASN A 47 11.36 7.37 5.47
N SER A 48 11.98 7.14 6.63
CA SER A 48 12.22 8.19 7.63
C SER A 48 13.11 9.33 7.13
N LYS A 49 14.09 9.06 6.26
CA LYS A 49 14.95 10.09 5.69
C LYS A 49 14.16 11.06 4.81
N GLU A 50 13.24 10.52 4.02
CA GLU A 50 12.39 11.33 3.15
C GLU A 50 11.35 12.11 3.95
N ILE A 51 10.78 11.52 5.00
CA ILE A 51 9.88 12.23 5.91
C ILE A 51 10.59 13.41 6.58
N ASN A 52 11.80 13.19 7.11
CA ASN A 52 12.60 14.25 7.70
C ASN A 52 12.97 15.35 6.67
N ARG A 53 13.22 14.99 5.41
CA ARG A 53 13.44 15.97 4.33
C ARG A 53 12.21 16.82 4.10
N LEU A 54 11.03 16.23 4.01
CA LEU A 54 9.77 16.95 3.83
C LEU A 54 9.49 17.89 5.00
N GLU A 55 9.77 17.47 6.23
CA GLU A 55 9.64 18.32 7.40
C GLU A 55 10.62 19.49 7.39
N ASN A 56 11.92 19.25 7.12
CA ASN A 56 12.95 20.28 7.19
C ASN A 56 12.92 21.27 6.01
N ASP A 57 12.66 20.77 4.79
CA ASP A 57 12.80 21.57 3.57
C ASP A 57 11.45 22.18 3.12
N PHE A 58 10.32 21.57 3.52
CA PHE A 58 8.98 21.98 3.07
C PHE A 58 8.01 22.26 4.23
N ASN A 59 8.46 22.14 5.48
CA ASN A 59 7.63 22.32 6.67
C ASN A 59 6.38 21.41 6.69
N VAL A 60 6.47 20.22 6.11
CA VAL A 60 5.38 19.23 6.11
C VAL A 60 5.47 18.39 7.37
N GLY A 61 4.57 18.66 8.32
CA GLY A 61 4.53 17.95 9.59
C GLY A 61 4.00 16.51 9.49
N LEU A 62 4.10 15.77 10.58
CA LEU A 62 3.55 14.42 10.71
C LEU A 62 2.72 14.33 12.00
N THR A 63 1.50 13.79 11.90
CA THR A 63 0.70 13.43 13.07
C THR A 63 0.09 12.03 12.88
N GLU A 64 0.03 11.25 13.95
CA GLU A 64 -0.62 9.94 13.97
C GLU A 64 -2.04 9.99 14.56
N ASN A 65 -2.46 11.15 15.03
CA ASN A 65 -3.76 11.33 15.64
C ASN A 65 -4.61 12.33 14.82
N PHE A 66 -5.58 11.82 14.06
CA PHE A 66 -6.44 12.64 13.22
C PHE A 66 -7.27 13.68 14.05
N LYS A 67 -7.48 13.44 15.34
CA LYS A 67 -8.23 14.35 16.22
C LYS A 67 -7.45 15.64 16.54
N THR A 68 -6.17 15.70 16.23
CA THR A 68 -5.37 16.92 16.42
C THR A 68 -5.59 17.94 15.32
N PHE A 69 -6.10 17.54 14.15
CA PHE A 69 -6.41 18.46 13.06
C PHE A 69 -7.60 19.39 13.41
N LYS A 70 -7.42 20.65 13.09
CA LYS A 70 -8.43 21.71 13.25
C LYS A 70 -8.92 22.17 11.87
N ALA A 71 -10.03 22.88 11.83
CA ALA A 71 -10.65 23.38 10.60
C ALA A 71 -9.75 24.29 9.71
N VAL A 72 -8.67 24.80 10.27
CA VAL A 72 -7.70 25.65 9.55
C VAL A 72 -6.49 24.85 9.01
N ASP A 73 -6.40 23.59 9.36
CA ASP A 73 -5.25 22.74 9.00
C ASP A 73 -5.49 22.07 7.65
N THR A 74 -4.40 21.80 6.93
CA THR A 74 -4.39 20.95 5.74
C THR A 74 -3.81 19.60 6.11
N ALA A 75 -4.60 18.54 5.90
CA ALA A 75 -4.20 17.16 6.13
C ALA A 75 -3.89 16.45 4.83
N ILE A 76 -2.68 15.89 4.71
CA ILE A 76 -2.31 15.03 3.58
C ILE A 76 -2.52 13.57 3.97
N VAL A 77 -3.43 12.88 3.29
CA VAL A 77 -3.62 11.44 3.45
C VAL A 77 -2.44 10.69 2.83
N ARG A 78 -1.85 9.79 3.59
CA ARG A 78 -0.67 8.99 3.17
C ARG A 78 -0.96 8.03 2.00
N THR A 79 0.10 7.50 1.37
CA THR A 79 0.00 6.58 0.21
C THR A 79 -0.84 5.32 0.46
N HIS A 80 -0.92 4.85 1.69
CA HIS A 80 -1.68 3.66 2.08
C HIS A 80 -3.18 3.92 2.27
N GLY A 81 -3.61 5.19 2.15
CA GLY A 81 -4.95 5.59 2.52
C GLY A 81 -5.18 5.60 4.03
N ILE A 82 -6.40 5.94 4.40
CA ILE A 82 -6.91 5.91 5.79
C ILE A 82 -8.26 5.23 5.83
N GLU A 83 -8.78 4.97 7.03
CA GLU A 83 -10.10 4.39 7.20
C GLU A 83 -11.19 5.37 6.74
N LYS A 84 -12.27 4.85 6.13
CA LYS A 84 -13.36 5.65 5.56
C LYS A 84 -13.99 6.60 6.59
N ASP A 85 -14.15 6.12 7.81
CA ASP A 85 -14.73 6.92 8.90
C ASP A 85 -13.79 8.04 9.37
N GLU A 86 -12.48 7.81 9.38
CA GLU A 86 -11.49 8.84 9.70
C GLU A 86 -11.51 9.95 8.66
N LEU A 87 -11.55 9.58 7.36
CA LEU A 87 -11.68 10.54 6.26
C LEU A 87 -12.95 11.37 6.39
N ALA A 88 -14.09 10.72 6.67
CA ALA A 88 -15.36 11.40 6.88
C ALA A 88 -15.33 12.38 8.08
N GLN A 89 -14.62 12.01 9.15
CA GLN A 89 -14.46 12.88 10.31
C GLN A 89 -13.56 14.08 10.03
N LEU A 90 -12.47 13.93 9.27
CA LEU A 90 -11.64 15.07 8.84
C LEU A 90 -12.48 16.09 8.06
N HIS A 91 -13.24 15.64 7.08
CA HIS A 91 -14.15 16.51 6.32
C HIS A 91 -15.21 17.17 7.21
N LYS A 92 -15.84 16.41 8.12
CA LYS A 92 -16.84 16.93 9.05
C LYS A 92 -16.27 18.01 9.97
N ASN A 93 -15.00 17.89 10.34
CA ASN A 93 -14.30 18.88 11.17
C ASN A 93 -13.84 20.11 10.37
N GLY A 94 -14.11 20.18 9.07
CA GLY A 94 -13.71 21.29 8.20
C GLY A 94 -12.23 21.34 7.85
N VAL A 95 -11.51 20.23 8.05
CA VAL A 95 -10.09 20.09 7.66
C VAL A 95 -10.00 20.06 6.12
N ASP A 96 -9.07 20.82 5.56
CA ASP A 96 -8.73 20.71 4.14
C ASP A 96 -7.95 19.44 3.90
N VAL A 97 -8.55 18.49 3.15
CA VAL A 97 -7.97 17.14 2.95
C VAL A 97 -7.43 16.98 1.55
N ILE A 98 -6.12 16.75 1.47
CA ILE A 98 -5.43 16.41 0.24
C ILE A 98 -5.15 14.91 0.22
N ASP A 99 -5.78 14.20 -0.71
CA ASP A 99 -5.64 12.75 -0.80
C ASP A 99 -4.43 12.34 -1.66
N ALA A 100 -3.36 11.89 -0.99
CA ALA A 100 -2.20 11.31 -1.61
C ALA A 100 -2.23 9.77 -1.67
N THR A 101 -3.37 9.13 -1.38
CA THR A 101 -3.57 7.69 -1.53
C THR A 101 -3.14 7.24 -2.91
N CYS A 102 -2.34 6.19 -2.97
CA CYS A 102 -1.89 5.63 -4.23
C CYS A 102 -3.09 5.06 -5.02
N PRO A 103 -3.23 5.34 -6.33
CA PRO A 103 -4.32 4.79 -7.15
C PRO A 103 -4.42 3.26 -7.11
N TYR A 104 -3.29 2.57 -6.92
CA TYR A 104 -3.27 1.11 -6.73
C TYR A 104 -3.88 0.68 -5.38
N VAL A 105 -3.97 1.56 -4.39
CA VAL A 105 -4.66 1.33 -3.11
C VAL A 105 -6.13 1.77 -3.19
N THR A 106 -6.43 2.84 -3.90
CA THR A 106 -7.83 3.28 -4.13
C THR A 106 -8.63 2.21 -4.86
N LYS A 107 -8.03 1.51 -5.82
CA LYS A 107 -8.74 0.47 -6.59
C LYS A 107 -9.28 -0.68 -5.72
N PRO A 108 -8.52 -1.33 -4.84
CA PRO A 108 -9.08 -2.33 -3.92
C PRO A 108 -10.12 -1.75 -2.93
N GLN A 109 -10.03 -0.48 -2.54
CA GLN A 109 -11.06 0.17 -1.72
C GLN A 109 -12.40 0.22 -2.47
N GLU A 110 -12.39 0.69 -3.73
CA GLU A 110 -13.57 0.73 -4.60
C GLU A 110 -14.19 -0.65 -4.81
N ILE A 111 -13.34 -1.67 -5.10
CA ILE A 111 -13.77 -3.06 -5.29
C ILE A 111 -14.41 -3.61 -4.01
N CYS A 112 -13.79 -3.39 -2.85
CA CYS A 112 -14.34 -3.84 -1.58
C CYS A 112 -15.71 -3.22 -1.30
N GLN A 113 -15.89 -1.94 -1.59
CA GLN A 113 -17.18 -1.27 -1.46
C GLN A 113 -18.21 -1.88 -2.42
N GLU A 114 -17.92 -1.91 -3.72
CA GLU A 114 -18.81 -2.41 -4.76
C GLU A 114 -19.24 -3.86 -4.49
N MET A 115 -18.30 -4.74 -4.19
CA MET A 115 -18.59 -6.15 -3.96
C MET A 115 -19.35 -6.38 -2.66
N SER A 116 -19.03 -5.63 -1.61
CA SER A 116 -19.76 -5.70 -0.35
C SER A 116 -21.23 -5.24 -0.53
N GLU A 117 -21.45 -4.13 -1.24
CA GLU A 117 -22.81 -3.63 -1.56
C GLU A 117 -23.58 -4.60 -2.46
N ALA A 118 -22.90 -5.32 -3.35
CA ALA A 118 -23.48 -6.37 -4.18
C ALA A 118 -23.76 -7.69 -3.41
N GLY A 119 -23.46 -7.75 -2.11
CA GLY A 119 -23.77 -8.86 -1.23
C GLY A 119 -22.76 -10.01 -1.21
N TYR A 120 -21.57 -9.83 -1.81
CA TYR A 120 -20.46 -10.79 -1.73
C TYR A 120 -19.83 -10.79 -0.34
N ASP A 121 -19.33 -11.95 0.09
CA ASP A 121 -18.33 -11.99 1.16
C ASP A 121 -16.99 -11.51 0.58
N VAL A 122 -16.50 -10.40 1.10
CA VAL A 122 -15.23 -9.80 0.65
C VAL A 122 -14.08 -10.39 1.44
N LEU A 123 -13.12 -10.96 0.74
CA LEU A 123 -11.87 -11.47 1.28
C LEU A 123 -10.72 -10.58 0.81
N ILE A 124 -9.83 -10.24 1.74
CA ILE A 124 -8.64 -9.45 1.49
C ILE A 124 -7.43 -10.32 1.82
N PHE A 125 -6.64 -10.71 0.82
CA PHE A 125 -5.38 -11.40 1.03
C PHE A 125 -4.32 -10.40 1.46
N GLY A 126 -3.93 -10.40 2.74
CA GLY A 126 -3.04 -9.36 3.27
C GLY A 126 -2.68 -9.55 4.74
N ASP A 127 -2.08 -8.52 5.33
CA ASP A 127 -1.81 -8.42 6.78
C ASP A 127 -2.84 -7.47 7.41
N GLU A 128 -3.67 -8.00 8.31
CA GLU A 128 -4.73 -7.22 8.97
C GLU A 128 -4.21 -6.01 9.75
N LYS A 129 -2.97 -6.08 10.23
CA LYS A 129 -2.35 -4.98 10.99
C LYS A 129 -1.79 -3.88 10.09
N HIS A 130 -1.62 -4.16 8.80
CA HIS A 130 -1.03 -3.20 7.86
C HIS A 130 -1.97 -2.02 7.61
N PRO A 131 -1.47 -0.76 7.59
CA PRO A 131 -2.30 0.44 7.37
C PRO A 131 -3.15 0.39 6.09
N GLU A 132 -2.60 -0.12 4.98
CA GLU A 132 -3.33 -0.29 3.72
C GLU A 132 -4.57 -1.17 3.92
N ILE A 133 -4.43 -2.30 4.62
CA ILE A 133 -5.52 -3.25 4.81
C ILE A 133 -6.60 -2.70 5.74
N LYS A 134 -6.24 -1.95 6.77
CA LYS A 134 -7.21 -1.25 7.60
C LYS A 134 -8.05 -0.28 6.77
N GLY A 135 -7.38 0.52 5.93
CA GLY A 135 -8.04 1.43 4.99
C GLY A 135 -8.96 0.65 4.03
N VAL A 136 -8.45 -0.33 3.28
CA VAL A 136 -9.21 -1.10 2.31
C VAL A 136 -10.41 -1.81 2.96
N LYS A 137 -10.22 -2.45 4.11
CA LYS A 137 -11.28 -3.15 4.86
C LYS A 137 -12.43 -2.23 5.25
N SER A 138 -12.14 -0.97 5.59
CA SER A 138 -13.14 -0.01 6.05
C SER A 138 -14.15 0.41 4.96
N TYR A 139 -13.83 0.18 3.69
CA TYR A 139 -14.74 0.47 2.57
C TYR A 139 -15.79 -0.64 2.34
N ALA A 140 -15.58 -1.84 2.86
CA ALA A 140 -16.56 -2.91 2.77
C ALA A 140 -17.74 -2.67 3.72
N THR A 141 -18.87 -2.17 3.22
CA THR A 141 -20.06 -1.76 3.99
C THR A 141 -20.61 -2.85 4.89
N HIS A 142 -20.53 -4.12 4.47
CA HIS A 142 -20.96 -5.27 5.26
C HIS A 142 -19.78 -6.03 5.90
N GLY A 143 -18.61 -5.40 5.93
CA GLY A 143 -17.37 -5.96 6.44
C GLY A 143 -16.60 -6.78 5.42
N ALA A 144 -15.31 -6.97 5.70
CA ALA A 144 -14.42 -7.85 4.95
C ALA A 144 -13.60 -8.69 5.91
N ARG A 145 -13.15 -9.86 5.46
CA ARG A 145 -12.27 -10.75 6.23
C ARG A 145 -10.88 -10.76 5.61
N VAL A 146 -9.88 -10.70 6.45
CA VAL A 146 -8.49 -10.73 6.02
C VAL A 146 -7.96 -12.15 6.16
N VAL A 147 -7.27 -12.63 5.13
CA VAL A 147 -6.64 -13.95 5.11
C VAL A 147 -5.18 -13.81 4.67
N THR A 148 -4.32 -14.65 5.22
CA THR A 148 -2.89 -14.69 4.92
C THR A 148 -2.49 -15.93 4.13
N SER A 149 -3.32 -16.97 4.20
CA SER A 149 -3.10 -18.26 3.57
C SER A 149 -4.40 -19.04 3.37
N VAL A 150 -4.32 -20.19 2.70
CA VAL A 150 -5.42 -21.15 2.56
C VAL A 150 -5.88 -21.70 3.91
N ASP A 151 -4.97 -21.79 4.90
CA ASP A 151 -5.31 -22.34 6.21
C ASP A 151 -6.36 -21.50 6.94
N ASP A 152 -6.33 -20.19 6.77
CA ASP A 152 -7.32 -19.28 7.35
C ASP A 152 -8.75 -19.52 6.83
N LEU A 153 -8.87 -20.13 5.64
CA LEU A 153 -10.16 -20.38 4.98
C LEU A 153 -10.84 -21.69 5.45
N LYS A 154 -10.09 -22.64 6.01
CA LYS A 154 -10.58 -24.01 6.29
C LYS A 154 -11.79 -24.04 7.21
N ASP A 155 -11.80 -23.17 8.23
CA ASP A 155 -12.86 -23.10 9.23
C ASP A 155 -13.79 -21.89 9.05
N MET A 156 -13.60 -21.13 7.95
CA MET A 156 -14.33 -19.89 7.70
C MET A 156 -15.68 -20.20 7.04
N LYS A 157 -16.77 -19.79 7.69
CA LYS A 157 -18.10 -19.85 7.08
C LYS A 157 -18.27 -18.65 6.15
N LEU A 158 -18.37 -18.93 4.86
CA LEU A 158 -18.54 -17.95 3.79
C LEU A 158 -19.86 -18.19 3.05
N LYS A 159 -20.39 -17.12 2.42
CA LYS A 159 -21.50 -17.20 1.50
C LYS A 159 -21.08 -17.92 0.20
N GLU A 160 -22.05 -18.16 -0.70
CA GLU A 160 -21.78 -18.77 -1.99
C GLU A 160 -21.04 -17.85 -2.98
N ASN A 161 -21.16 -16.53 -2.79
CA ASN A 161 -20.56 -15.51 -3.65
C ASN A 161 -19.40 -14.82 -2.92
N ILE A 162 -18.20 -14.93 -3.48
CA ILE A 162 -16.96 -14.46 -2.89
C ILE A 162 -16.32 -13.42 -3.81
N ALA A 163 -15.83 -12.33 -3.24
CA ALA A 163 -14.92 -11.39 -3.91
C ALA A 163 -13.57 -11.42 -3.22
N LEU A 164 -12.49 -11.63 -3.96
CA LEU A 164 -11.13 -11.72 -3.45
C LEU A 164 -10.27 -10.60 -4.04
N VAL A 165 -9.67 -9.78 -3.16
CA VAL A 165 -8.66 -8.76 -3.48
C VAL A 165 -7.38 -9.05 -2.72
N ALA A 166 -6.28 -8.41 -3.10
CA ALA A 166 -4.97 -8.57 -2.44
C ALA A 166 -4.42 -7.23 -1.98
N GLN A 167 -3.66 -7.24 -0.89
CA GLN A 167 -2.74 -6.16 -0.52
C GLN A 167 -1.73 -5.94 -1.65
N THR A 168 -1.46 -4.69 -1.98
CA THR A 168 -0.67 -4.29 -3.15
C THR A 168 0.76 -4.84 -3.18
N THR A 169 1.31 -5.22 -2.03
CA THR A 169 2.71 -5.69 -1.87
C THR A 169 2.86 -7.19 -1.63
N ARG A 170 1.77 -7.97 -1.75
CA ARG A 170 1.82 -9.43 -1.57
C ARG A 170 2.40 -10.15 -2.78
N LYS A 171 2.81 -11.41 -2.57
CA LYS A 171 3.28 -12.28 -3.65
C LYS A 171 2.08 -12.85 -4.42
N VAL A 172 2.22 -12.93 -5.74
CA VAL A 172 1.16 -13.45 -6.62
C VAL A 172 0.96 -14.93 -6.41
N GLU A 173 2.03 -15.68 -6.22
CA GLU A 173 1.98 -17.12 -6.04
C GLU A 173 1.09 -17.49 -4.84
N ASP A 174 1.34 -16.86 -3.68
CA ASP A 174 0.56 -17.09 -2.45
C ASP A 174 -0.92 -16.64 -2.63
N TYR A 175 -1.15 -15.56 -3.39
CA TYR A 175 -2.49 -15.09 -3.74
C TYR A 175 -3.24 -16.07 -4.64
N MET A 176 -2.55 -16.64 -5.63
CA MET A 176 -3.10 -17.65 -6.53
C MET A 176 -3.51 -18.92 -5.78
N ASP A 177 -2.76 -19.33 -4.76
CA ASP A 177 -3.10 -20.49 -3.93
C ASP A 177 -4.46 -20.27 -3.24
N VAL A 178 -4.70 -19.07 -2.70
CA VAL A 178 -5.98 -18.69 -2.10
C VAL A 178 -7.11 -18.71 -3.14
N ALA A 179 -6.90 -18.13 -4.32
CA ALA A 179 -7.87 -18.10 -5.40
C ALA A 179 -8.20 -19.53 -5.88
N ASN A 180 -7.20 -20.36 -6.12
CA ASN A 180 -7.35 -21.76 -6.54
C ASN A 180 -8.11 -22.62 -5.51
N TYR A 181 -7.94 -22.31 -4.22
CA TYR A 181 -8.71 -22.97 -3.16
C TYR A 181 -10.19 -22.60 -3.22
N LEU A 182 -10.51 -21.32 -3.48
CA LEU A 182 -11.90 -20.81 -3.48
C LEU A 182 -12.70 -21.24 -4.71
N ILE A 183 -12.13 -21.15 -5.90
CA ILE A 183 -12.84 -21.36 -7.18
C ILE A 183 -13.64 -22.67 -7.23
N PRO A 184 -13.12 -23.85 -6.87
CA PRO A 184 -13.89 -25.10 -6.95
C PRO A 184 -14.90 -25.31 -5.81
N ARG A 185 -14.93 -24.43 -4.80
CA ARG A 185 -15.74 -24.61 -3.56
C ARG A 185 -16.95 -23.70 -3.46
N TYR A 186 -16.95 -22.60 -4.19
CA TYR A 186 -18.00 -21.58 -4.11
C TYR A 186 -18.65 -21.38 -5.47
N LYS A 187 -19.90 -20.94 -5.48
CA LYS A 187 -20.71 -20.82 -6.68
C LYS A 187 -20.25 -19.71 -7.62
N GLU A 188 -19.84 -18.59 -7.05
CA GLU A 188 -19.27 -17.46 -7.77
C GLU A 188 -18.06 -16.91 -7.02
N VAL A 189 -16.92 -16.85 -7.71
CA VAL A 189 -15.69 -16.27 -7.15
C VAL A 189 -15.16 -15.22 -8.11
N ARG A 190 -15.17 -13.96 -7.68
CA ARG A 190 -14.56 -12.85 -8.40
C ARG A 190 -13.17 -12.58 -7.82
N VAL A 191 -12.16 -12.79 -8.62
CA VAL A 191 -10.76 -12.60 -8.26
C VAL A 191 -10.23 -11.35 -8.94
N PHE A 192 -9.79 -10.37 -8.14
CA PHE A 192 -9.26 -9.09 -8.62
C PHE A 192 -7.76 -9.02 -8.33
N ASN A 193 -6.93 -9.02 -9.36
CA ASN A 193 -5.49 -8.81 -9.16
C ASN A 193 -5.22 -7.33 -8.83
N THR A 194 -5.16 -7.04 -7.56
CA THR A 194 -4.85 -5.70 -7.02
C THR A 194 -3.40 -5.56 -6.56
N ILE A 195 -2.55 -6.55 -6.84
CA ILE A 195 -1.12 -6.49 -6.52
C ILE A 195 -0.44 -5.48 -7.47
N CYS A 196 0.39 -4.60 -6.90
CA CYS A 196 1.01 -3.52 -7.67
C CYS A 196 2.17 -4.04 -8.54
N ASN A 197 2.21 -3.67 -9.83
CA ASN A 197 3.28 -4.05 -10.76
C ASN A 197 4.67 -3.60 -10.28
N ALA A 198 4.79 -2.42 -9.63
CA ALA A 198 6.06 -1.96 -9.07
C ALA A 198 6.69 -2.94 -8.07
N THR A 199 5.86 -3.75 -7.37
CA THR A 199 6.35 -4.80 -6.48
C THR A 199 7.08 -5.90 -7.25
N PHE A 200 6.51 -6.36 -8.37
CA PHE A 200 7.12 -7.38 -9.22
C PHE A 200 8.39 -6.89 -9.89
N GLU A 201 8.30 -5.71 -10.52
CA GLU A 201 9.42 -5.13 -11.27
C GLU A 201 10.65 -4.94 -10.38
N ASN A 202 10.46 -4.43 -9.16
CA ASN A 202 11.55 -4.25 -8.20
C ASN A 202 12.10 -5.59 -7.70
N GLN A 203 11.23 -6.56 -7.38
CA GLN A 203 11.66 -7.88 -6.91
C GLN A 203 12.42 -8.63 -7.99
N ASP A 204 11.96 -8.62 -9.24
CA ASP A 204 12.63 -9.27 -10.36
C ASP A 204 13.97 -8.62 -10.69
N ALA A 205 14.04 -7.28 -10.63
CA ALA A 205 15.28 -6.56 -10.82
C ALA A 205 16.34 -6.91 -9.76
N VAL A 206 15.91 -7.04 -8.49
CA VAL A 206 16.79 -7.48 -7.39
C VAL A 206 17.22 -8.94 -7.59
N LYS A 207 16.32 -9.85 -7.94
CA LYS A 207 16.66 -11.26 -8.21
C LYS A 207 17.71 -11.39 -9.32
N LYS A 208 17.57 -10.62 -10.41
CA LYS A 208 18.54 -10.62 -11.53
C LYS A 208 19.93 -10.17 -11.09
N ILE A 209 20.03 -9.18 -10.20
CA ILE A 209 21.34 -8.72 -9.70
C ILE A 209 21.91 -9.67 -8.67
N SER A 210 21.11 -10.13 -7.70
CA SER A 210 21.57 -11.00 -6.61
C SER A 210 22.19 -12.31 -7.09
N SER A 211 21.79 -12.79 -8.27
CA SER A 211 22.37 -14.01 -8.87
C SER A 211 23.83 -13.86 -9.35
N ARG A 212 24.36 -12.63 -9.44
CA ARG A 212 25.69 -12.30 -9.94
C ARG A 212 26.48 -11.34 -9.05
N ALA A 213 25.91 -10.89 -7.94
CA ALA A 213 26.58 -10.07 -6.96
C ALA A 213 27.32 -10.93 -5.92
N ASP A 214 28.48 -10.48 -5.49
CA ASP A 214 29.33 -11.18 -4.50
C ASP A 214 28.88 -10.91 -3.05
N ILE A 215 27.77 -10.19 -2.82
CA ILE A 215 27.24 -9.80 -1.51
C ILE A 215 25.96 -10.56 -1.21
#